data_246fd685dc79682081a9392119950c60
#
_entry.id   246fd685dc79682081a9392119950c60
#
_cell.length_a   1.000
_cell.length_b   1.000
_cell.length_c   1.000
_cell.angle_alpha   90.00
_cell.angle_beta   90.00
_cell.angle_gamma   90.00
#
_symmetry.space_group_name_H-M   'P 1'
#
loop_
_entity.id
_entity.type
_entity.pdbx_description
1 polymer ?
#
loop_
_entity_poly.entity_id
_entity_poly.type
_entity_poly.pdbx_seq_one_letter_code
_entity_poly.pdbx_strand_id
1 'polypeptide(L)'
;MRYEEFRPVEPLATFVKCFWVLESPAPHSAGPERILPDGCTEIVFHLGDPFDQHHSDGTTERQPLALLVGQMRRHLLIRPTGRVRVLGVRFWPGGAYPFLTLPQNEIAGRVIALDSIWGAITSELHSRIADAATPAESVAHIEATLLARLNNFRRHDNGVLRAIGLILRSGGHVPVESLAVNMGVSLRRLDRTFNTRVGLPPKTLCRIVRFQRVFKMLEQKENGRDWVQIALDCGYYDQAHFVKEFKEFAGKAPTSYFAEQNAMSELFTGAS
;
A
#
# COMPACT_ATOMS: atom_id res chain seq x y z
N MET A 1 -10.61 -15.57 -10.24
CA MET A 1 -10.37 -14.55 -9.19
C MET A 1 -11.20 -13.33 -9.54
N ARG A 2 -11.98 -12.81 -8.59
CA ARG A 2 -12.77 -11.58 -8.74
C ARG A 2 -12.15 -10.50 -7.86
N TYR A 3 -11.86 -9.34 -8.45
CA TYR A 3 -11.38 -8.15 -7.75
C TYR A 3 -12.33 -6.99 -8.05
N GLU A 4 -12.71 -6.25 -7.01
CA GLU A 4 -13.65 -5.14 -7.12
C GLU A 4 -13.21 -4.01 -6.20
N GLU A 5 -13.22 -2.77 -6.71
CA GLU A 5 -12.89 -1.57 -5.92
C GLU A 5 -14.11 -0.70 -5.70
N PHE A 6 -14.18 -0.12 -4.50
CA PHE A 6 -15.22 0.81 -4.07
C PHE A 6 -14.59 2.15 -3.72
N ARG A 7 -15.18 3.22 -4.20
CA ARG A 7 -14.75 4.58 -3.89
C ARG A 7 -15.21 4.97 -2.49
N PRO A 8 -14.33 5.59 -1.68
CA PRO A 8 -14.71 6.09 -0.36
C PRO A 8 -15.66 7.29 -0.47
N VAL A 9 -16.57 7.42 0.51
CA VAL A 9 -17.41 8.62 0.65
C VAL A 9 -16.58 9.80 1.17
N GLU A 10 -17.03 11.03 0.91
CA GLU A 10 -16.48 12.21 1.58
C GLU A 10 -16.85 12.21 3.08
N PRO A 11 -15.95 12.55 4.03
CA PRO A 11 -14.61 13.09 3.81
C PRO A 11 -13.47 12.04 3.78
N LEU A 12 -13.77 10.73 3.70
CA LEU A 12 -12.76 9.66 3.70
C LEU A 12 -11.87 9.69 2.45
N ALA A 13 -12.38 10.17 1.30
CA ALA A 13 -11.65 10.22 0.02
C ALA A 13 -10.32 11.01 0.09
N THR A 14 -10.17 11.92 1.06
CA THR A 14 -8.90 12.61 1.34
C THR A 14 -7.81 11.65 1.87
N PHE A 15 -8.20 10.57 2.53
CA PHE A 15 -7.31 9.68 3.28
C PHE A 15 -7.28 8.27 2.70
N VAL A 16 -8.43 7.77 2.27
CA VAL A 16 -8.62 6.43 1.72
C VAL A 16 -8.58 6.52 0.19
N LYS A 17 -7.74 5.69 -0.43
CA LYS A 17 -7.66 5.59 -1.90
C LYS A 17 -8.83 4.80 -2.45
N CYS A 18 -9.05 3.60 -1.89
CA CYS A 18 -10.18 2.72 -2.21
C CYS A 18 -10.42 1.72 -1.08
N PHE A 19 -11.61 1.13 -1.07
CA PHE A 19 -11.84 -0.18 -0.49
C PHE A 19 -11.76 -1.21 -1.62
N TRP A 20 -11.29 -2.40 -1.32
CA TRP A 20 -11.20 -3.46 -2.32
C TRP A 20 -11.63 -4.80 -1.75
N VAL A 21 -12.21 -5.62 -2.60
CA VAL A 21 -12.61 -6.99 -2.27
C VAL A 21 -11.96 -7.94 -3.26
N LEU A 22 -11.37 -9.00 -2.74
CA LEU A 22 -10.76 -10.07 -3.52
C LEU A 22 -11.40 -11.40 -3.16
N GLU A 23 -11.90 -12.12 -4.15
CA GLU A 23 -12.53 -13.42 -3.97
C GLU A 23 -11.99 -14.45 -4.96
N SER A 24 -11.70 -15.66 -4.44
CA SER A 24 -11.38 -16.84 -5.25
C SER A 24 -11.76 -18.10 -4.49
N PRO A 25 -12.42 -19.08 -5.12
CA PRO A 25 -12.78 -20.34 -4.48
C PRO A 25 -11.57 -21.20 -4.10
N ALA A 26 -10.44 -20.99 -4.77
CA ALA A 26 -9.17 -21.70 -4.54
C ALA A 26 -7.98 -20.76 -4.77
N PRO A 27 -6.80 -21.09 -4.22
CA PRO A 27 -5.57 -20.36 -4.54
C PRO A 27 -5.29 -20.39 -6.05
N HIS A 28 -4.86 -19.25 -6.60
CA HIS A 28 -4.54 -19.15 -8.03
C HIS A 28 -3.11 -19.54 -8.37
N SER A 29 -2.22 -19.54 -7.39
CA SER A 29 -0.83 -19.93 -7.57
C SER A 29 -0.43 -21.02 -6.58
N ALA A 30 0.48 -21.89 -7.01
CA ALA A 30 1.07 -22.91 -6.13
C ALA A 30 2.18 -22.35 -5.23
N GLY A 31 2.62 -21.12 -5.44
CA GLY A 31 3.74 -20.48 -4.76
C GLY A 31 3.40 -19.16 -4.11
N PRO A 32 4.34 -18.59 -3.32
CA PRO A 32 4.18 -17.26 -2.76
C PRO A 32 4.14 -16.18 -3.83
N GLU A 33 3.24 -15.22 -3.66
CA GLU A 33 3.11 -14.03 -4.50
C GLU A 33 3.76 -12.82 -3.85
N ARG A 34 4.28 -11.89 -4.70
CA ARG A 34 4.94 -10.67 -4.23
C ARG A 34 3.99 -9.50 -4.25
N ILE A 35 3.77 -8.91 -3.08
CA ILE A 35 3.11 -7.61 -2.97
C ILE A 35 4.19 -6.53 -2.92
N LEU A 36 4.18 -5.65 -3.89
CA LEU A 36 5.21 -4.62 -4.07
C LEU A 36 4.91 -3.35 -3.26
N PRO A 37 5.95 -2.60 -2.83
CA PRO A 37 5.76 -1.30 -2.22
C PRO A 37 5.06 -0.34 -3.18
N ASP A 38 3.94 0.25 -2.76
CA ASP A 38 3.16 1.23 -3.53
C ASP A 38 3.02 2.58 -2.81
N GLY A 39 3.58 2.69 -1.60
CA GLY A 39 3.47 3.88 -0.75
C GLY A 39 2.16 3.95 0.05
N CYS A 40 1.34 2.91 0.01
CA CYS A 40 0.10 2.81 0.76
C CYS A 40 0.27 2.03 2.08
N THR A 41 -0.53 2.38 3.06
CA THR A 41 -0.78 1.58 4.25
C THR A 41 -2.12 0.89 4.04
N GLU A 42 -2.28 -0.36 4.46
CA GLU A 42 -3.53 -1.08 4.29
C GLU A 42 -4.04 -1.70 5.59
N ILE A 43 -5.35 -1.68 5.78
CA ILE A 43 -6.05 -2.56 6.72
C ILE A 43 -6.68 -3.67 5.89
N VAL A 44 -6.48 -4.92 6.32
CA VAL A 44 -6.96 -6.11 5.59
C VAL A 44 -7.73 -7.01 6.53
N PHE A 45 -8.88 -7.50 6.08
CA PHE A 45 -9.72 -8.46 6.77
C PHE A 45 -9.81 -9.75 5.93
N HIS A 46 -9.31 -10.86 6.48
CA HIS A 46 -9.52 -12.18 5.92
C HIS A 46 -10.91 -12.70 6.32
N LEU A 47 -11.79 -12.85 5.37
CA LEU A 47 -13.15 -13.39 5.53
C LEU A 47 -13.24 -14.84 5.03
N GLY A 48 -12.17 -15.34 4.43
CA GLY A 48 -11.90 -16.72 4.08
C GLY A 48 -10.71 -17.23 4.88
N ASP A 49 -9.89 -18.10 4.26
CA ASP A 49 -8.70 -18.63 4.89
C ASP A 49 -7.58 -17.58 4.94
N PRO A 50 -6.94 -17.36 6.11
CA PRO A 50 -5.82 -16.41 6.22
C PRO A 50 -4.63 -16.84 5.36
N PHE A 51 -3.85 -15.87 4.89
CA PHE A 51 -2.65 -16.15 4.10
C PHE A 51 -1.45 -16.49 4.98
N ASP A 52 -0.51 -17.25 4.42
CA ASP A 52 0.83 -17.41 4.97
C ASP A 52 1.72 -16.27 4.48
N GLN A 53 2.47 -15.65 5.39
CA GLN A 53 3.53 -14.71 5.10
C GLN A 53 4.87 -15.40 5.17
N HIS A 54 5.67 -15.28 4.12
CA HIS A 54 7.03 -15.83 4.06
C HIS A 54 8.05 -14.74 4.29
N HIS A 55 8.96 -14.97 5.23
CA HIS A 55 10.03 -14.05 5.60
C HIS A 55 11.33 -14.38 4.87
N SER A 56 12.23 -13.39 4.78
CA SER A 56 13.53 -13.56 4.11
C SER A 56 14.49 -14.53 4.81
N ASP A 57 14.24 -14.84 6.07
CA ASP A 57 14.97 -15.84 6.86
C ASP A 57 14.46 -17.28 6.65
N GLY A 58 13.46 -17.47 5.78
CA GLY A 58 12.84 -18.75 5.47
C GLY A 58 11.70 -19.14 6.41
N THR A 59 11.40 -18.34 7.43
CA THR A 59 10.24 -18.60 8.30
C THR A 59 8.93 -18.28 7.62
N THR A 60 7.86 -18.94 8.07
CA THR A 60 6.50 -18.71 7.59
C THR A 60 5.58 -18.47 8.78
N GLU A 61 4.78 -17.42 8.70
CA GLU A 61 3.82 -17.05 9.73
C GLU A 61 2.41 -16.92 9.14
N ARG A 62 1.40 -17.41 9.85
CA ARG A 62 0.00 -17.23 9.47
C ARG A 62 -0.43 -15.81 9.80
N GLN A 63 -0.98 -15.09 8.81
CA GLN A 63 -1.52 -13.75 9.02
C GLN A 63 -2.74 -13.76 9.96
N PRO A 64 -2.92 -12.74 10.81
CA PRO A 64 -4.14 -12.53 11.58
C PRO A 64 -5.37 -12.37 10.68
N LEU A 65 -6.58 -12.64 11.19
CA LEU A 65 -7.84 -12.42 10.47
C LEU A 65 -8.07 -10.94 10.12
N ALA A 66 -7.65 -10.04 10.98
CA ALA A 66 -7.65 -8.59 10.73
C ALA A 66 -6.24 -8.05 10.99
N LEU A 67 -5.68 -7.38 10.01
CA LEU A 67 -4.29 -6.92 10.07
C LEU A 67 -4.11 -5.53 9.48
N LEU A 68 -3.04 -4.89 9.90
CA LEU A 68 -2.50 -3.66 9.36
C LEU A 68 -1.18 -3.93 8.67
N VAL A 69 -1.08 -3.58 7.40
CA VAL A 69 0.17 -3.59 6.63
C VAL A 69 0.71 -2.16 6.60
N GLY A 70 1.79 -1.91 7.33
CA GLY A 70 2.47 -0.62 7.34
C GLY A 70 3.20 -0.34 6.02
N GLN A 71 3.71 0.88 5.88
CA GLN A 71 4.46 1.31 4.69
C GLN A 71 5.62 0.36 4.38
N MET A 72 5.56 -0.29 3.20
CA MET A 72 6.57 -1.26 2.79
C MET A 72 7.75 -0.58 2.09
N ARG A 73 8.97 -1.04 2.39
CA ARG A 73 10.21 -0.64 1.71
C ARG A 73 10.77 -1.73 0.80
N ARG A 74 10.21 -2.92 0.89
CA ARG A 74 10.52 -4.12 0.10
C ARG A 74 9.23 -4.89 -0.12
N HIS A 75 9.24 -5.80 -1.06
CA HIS A 75 8.11 -6.69 -1.30
C HIS A 75 7.78 -7.54 -0.06
N LEU A 76 6.51 -7.85 0.07
CA LEU A 76 5.97 -8.84 0.99
C LEU A 76 5.68 -10.11 0.20
N LEU A 77 6.06 -11.28 0.74
CA LEU A 77 5.72 -12.58 0.16
C LEU A 77 4.55 -13.18 0.93
N ILE A 78 3.45 -13.42 0.25
CA ILE A 78 2.26 -14.03 0.84
C ILE A 78 1.79 -15.20 -0.01
N ARG A 79 1.15 -16.18 0.62
CA ARG A 79 0.56 -17.33 -0.06
C ARG A 79 -0.86 -17.58 0.48
N PRO A 80 -1.89 -17.56 -0.38
CA PRO A 80 -3.21 -18.02 -0.01
C PRO A 80 -3.17 -19.49 0.45
N THR A 81 -3.90 -19.82 1.51
CA THR A 81 -3.88 -21.18 2.09
C THR A 81 -5.12 -21.99 1.78
N GLY A 82 -6.14 -21.35 1.23
CA GLY A 82 -7.41 -21.98 0.86
C GLY A 82 -8.32 -20.98 0.14
N ARG A 83 -9.59 -20.94 0.55
CA ARG A 83 -10.57 -20.01 0.00
C ARG A 83 -10.16 -18.56 0.26
N VAL A 84 -10.04 -17.78 -0.79
CA VAL A 84 -9.76 -16.35 -0.71
C VAL A 84 -11.07 -15.58 -0.64
N ARG A 85 -11.29 -14.86 0.44
CA ARG A 85 -12.29 -13.79 0.59
C ARG A 85 -11.68 -12.74 1.49
N VAL A 86 -11.31 -11.61 0.91
CA VAL A 86 -10.55 -10.56 1.59
C VAL A 86 -11.20 -9.22 1.31
N LEU A 87 -11.35 -8.38 2.35
CA LEU A 87 -11.70 -6.97 2.22
C LEU A 87 -10.52 -6.13 2.70
N GLY A 88 -10.11 -5.15 1.90
CA GLY A 88 -9.04 -4.23 2.23
C GLY A 88 -9.45 -2.78 2.20
N VAL A 89 -8.80 -1.98 3.03
CA VAL A 89 -8.81 -0.51 3.00
C VAL A 89 -7.44 -0.04 2.59
N ARG A 90 -7.31 0.56 1.43
CA ARG A 90 -6.06 1.15 0.95
C ARG A 90 -6.05 2.63 1.21
N PHE A 91 -5.10 3.09 2.00
CA PHE A 91 -4.93 4.50 2.31
C PHE A 91 -3.95 5.16 1.35
N TRP A 92 -4.19 6.41 1.00
CA TRP A 92 -3.17 7.25 0.38
C TRP A 92 -1.93 7.32 1.28
N PRO A 93 -0.71 7.57 0.74
CA PRO A 93 0.46 7.80 1.57
C PRO A 93 0.15 8.82 2.68
N GLY A 94 0.40 8.45 3.93
CA GLY A 94 0.06 9.27 5.10
C GLY A 94 -1.43 9.34 5.47
N GLY A 95 -2.31 8.74 4.66
CA GLY A 95 -3.76 8.76 4.89
C GLY A 95 -4.20 7.90 6.08
N ALA A 96 -3.44 6.89 6.46
CA ALA A 96 -3.77 6.05 7.60
C ALA A 96 -3.58 6.73 8.97
N TYR A 97 -2.74 7.78 9.03
CA TYR A 97 -2.36 8.43 10.30
C TYR A 97 -3.53 8.90 11.18
N PRO A 98 -4.64 9.47 10.65
CA PRO A 98 -5.80 9.87 11.46
C PRO A 98 -6.54 8.71 12.14
N PHE A 99 -6.41 7.51 11.61
CA PHE A 99 -7.15 6.32 12.05
C PHE A 99 -6.34 5.43 13.00
N LEU A 100 -5.02 5.64 13.04
CA LEU A 100 -4.08 4.87 13.83
C LEU A 100 -3.46 5.81 14.87
N THR A 101 -3.60 5.52 16.14
CA THR A 101 -3.15 6.39 17.24
C THR A 101 -1.66 6.27 17.55
N LEU A 102 -0.83 5.98 16.54
CA LEU A 102 0.62 5.78 16.70
C LEU A 102 1.41 6.37 15.53
N PRO A 103 2.69 6.72 15.74
CA PRO A 103 3.59 7.14 14.69
C PRO A 103 3.76 6.04 13.62
N GLN A 104 3.61 6.42 12.34
CA GLN A 104 3.61 5.46 11.23
C GLN A 104 4.96 4.75 11.02
N ASN A 105 6.07 5.35 11.46
CA ASN A 105 7.39 4.70 11.42
C ASN A 105 7.51 3.48 12.36
N GLU A 106 6.66 3.37 13.39
CA GLU A 106 6.65 2.22 14.30
C GLU A 106 6.06 0.97 13.64
N ILE A 107 5.25 1.15 12.61
CA ILE A 107 4.60 0.06 11.86
C ILE A 107 5.21 -0.13 10.46
N ALA A 108 6.11 0.76 10.01
CA ALA A 108 6.72 0.67 8.69
C ALA A 108 7.47 -0.65 8.49
N GLY A 109 7.20 -1.35 7.37
CA GLY A 109 7.78 -2.65 7.04
C GLY A 109 7.21 -3.82 7.87
N ARG A 110 6.10 -3.62 8.58
CA ARG A 110 5.50 -4.65 9.45
C ARG A 110 4.08 -4.98 9.02
N VAL A 111 3.70 -6.23 9.26
CA VAL A 111 2.33 -6.70 9.31
C VAL A 111 1.97 -6.91 10.77
N ILE A 112 0.90 -6.30 11.25
CA ILE A 112 0.54 -6.25 12.67
C ILE A 112 -0.93 -6.62 12.80
N ALA A 113 -1.28 -7.42 13.82
CA ALA A 113 -2.68 -7.70 14.14
C ALA A 113 -3.41 -6.40 14.49
N LEU A 114 -4.54 -6.13 13.86
CA LEU A 114 -5.28 -4.87 13.98
C LEU A 114 -5.84 -4.66 15.39
N ASP A 115 -6.15 -5.74 16.10
CA ASP A 115 -6.66 -5.71 17.46
C ASP A 115 -5.63 -5.13 18.47
N SER A 116 -4.32 -5.27 18.19
CA SER A 116 -3.28 -4.63 18.99
C SER A 116 -3.32 -3.08 18.94
N ILE A 117 -4.03 -2.51 17.95
CA ILE A 117 -4.14 -1.06 17.74
C ILE A 117 -5.57 -0.57 18.01
N TRP A 118 -6.57 -1.29 17.52
CA TRP A 118 -7.98 -0.91 17.65
C TRP A 118 -8.69 -1.59 18.81
N GLY A 119 -8.08 -2.63 19.44
CA GLY A 119 -8.68 -3.38 20.53
C GLY A 119 -9.88 -4.21 20.12
N ALA A 120 -10.80 -4.41 21.05
CA ALA A 120 -11.96 -5.29 20.92
C ALA A 120 -12.91 -4.94 19.75
N ILE A 121 -12.96 -3.67 19.33
CA ILE A 121 -13.78 -3.26 18.17
C ILE A 121 -13.37 -3.99 16.87
N THR A 122 -12.14 -4.47 16.78
CA THR A 122 -11.65 -5.22 15.61
C THR A 122 -12.45 -6.49 15.38
N SER A 123 -12.69 -7.27 16.43
CA SER A 123 -13.44 -8.54 16.33
C SER A 123 -14.91 -8.31 16.01
N GLU A 124 -15.52 -7.30 16.62
CA GLU A 124 -16.91 -6.91 16.33
C GLU A 124 -17.06 -6.46 14.86
N LEU A 125 -16.15 -5.60 14.40
CA LEU A 125 -16.14 -5.13 13.02
C LEU A 125 -15.92 -6.28 12.04
N HIS A 126 -14.96 -7.19 12.34
CA HIS A 126 -14.71 -8.37 11.51
C HIS A 126 -15.97 -9.23 11.36
N SER A 127 -16.69 -9.52 12.45
CA SER A 127 -17.95 -10.28 12.39
C SER A 127 -18.98 -9.59 11.53
N ARG A 128 -19.22 -8.29 11.72
CA ARG A 128 -20.16 -7.52 10.90
C ARG A 128 -19.84 -7.52 9.41
N ILE A 129 -18.54 -7.41 9.07
CA ILE A 129 -18.07 -7.47 7.68
C ILE A 129 -18.27 -8.88 7.11
N ALA A 130 -18.00 -9.93 7.91
CA ALA A 130 -18.12 -11.32 7.47
C ALA A 130 -19.58 -11.74 7.23
N ASP A 131 -20.50 -11.24 8.05
CA ASP A 131 -21.94 -11.54 8.01
C ASP A 131 -22.69 -10.70 6.95
N ALA A 132 -22.07 -9.68 6.39
CA ALA A 132 -22.69 -8.81 5.38
C ALA A 132 -23.10 -9.61 4.13
N ALA A 133 -24.29 -9.34 3.62
CA ALA A 133 -24.86 -10.04 2.47
C ALA A 133 -24.17 -9.68 1.15
N THR A 134 -23.57 -8.48 1.06
CA THR A 134 -22.92 -7.97 -0.15
C THR A 134 -21.57 -7.31 0.17
N PRO A 135 -20.65 -7.27 -0.81
CA PRO A 135 -19.40 -6.51 -0.67
C PRO A 135 -19.61 -5.03 -0.33
N ALA A 136 -20.63 -4.39 -0.89
CA ALA A 136 -20.96 -3.00 -0.61
C ALA A 136 -21.41 -2.78 0.84
N GLU A 137 -22.15 -3.72 1.43
CA GLU A 137 -22.51 -3.70 2.84
C GLU A 137 -21.29 -3.89 3.75
N SER A 138 -20.39 -4.80 3.40
CA SER A 138 -19.10 -4.97 4.08
C SER A 138 -18.30 -3.67 4.11
N VAL A 139 -18.21 -2.98 2.97
CA VAL A 139 -17.56 -1.67 2.84
C VAL A 139 -18.24 -0.63 3.72
N ALA A 140 -19.59 -0.55 3.73
CA ALA A 140 -20.33 0.40 4.53
C ALA A 140 -20.05 0.25 6.05
N HIS A 141 -19.85 -0.96 6.55
CA HIS A 141 -19.49 -1.20 7.95
C HIS A 141 -18.13 -0.60 8.32
N ILE A 142 -17.13 -0.76 7.43
CA ILE A 142 -15.82 -0.19 7.72
C ILE A 142 -15.78 1.33 7.49
N GLU A 143 -16.52 1.86 6.50
CA GLU A 143 -16.66 3.30 6.30
C GLU A 143 -17.24 3.98 7.55
N ALA A 144 -18.30 3.44 8.12
CA ALA A 144 -18.89 3.96 9.36
C ALA A 144 -17.88 3.99 10.52
N THR A 145 -17.07 2.94 10.64
CA THR A 145 -16.02 2.87 11.66
C THR A 145 -14.92 3.92 11.42
N LEU A 146 -14.48 4.11 10.17
CA LEU A 146 -13.48 5.11 9.82
C LEU A 146 -14.02 6.53 10.02
N LEU A 147 -15.28 6.80 9.64
CA LEU A 147 -15.92 8.11 9.88
C LEU A 147 -15.98 8.46 11.36
N ALA A 148 -16.36 7.49 12.22
CA ALA A 148 -16.39 7.68 13.66
C ALA A 148 -15.00 8.00 14.23
N ARG A 149 -13.94 7.35 13.73
CA ARG A 149 -12.54 7.61 14.13
C ARG A 149 -12.06 8.97 13.62
N LEU A 150 -12.42 9.35 12.39
CA LEU A 150 -12.02 10.63 11.80
C LEU A 150 -12.63 11.82 12.56
N ASN A 151 -13.87 11.70 13.05
CA ASN A 151 -14.53 12.74 13.85
C ASN A 151 -13.80 13.03 15.17
N ASN A 152 -13.09 12.06 15.71
CA ASN A 152 -12.28 12.20 16.92
C ASN A 152 -10.86 12.75 16.64
N PHE A 153 -10.48 12.85 15.38
CA PHE A 153 -9.17 13.34 14.98
C PHE A 153 -9.15 14.86 14.85
N ARG A 154 -8.36 15.52 15.68
CA ARG A 154 -8.14 16.96 15.52
C ARG A 154 -7.33 17.21 14.26
N ARG A 155 -7.90 17.89 13.28
CA ARG A 155 -7.21 18.27 12.04
C ARG A 155 -6.00 19.14 12.37
N HIS A 156 -4.81 18.59 12.21
CA HIS A 156 -3.55 19.33 12.26
C HIS A 156 -3.10 19.55 10.81
N ASP A 157 -2.37 20.63 10.61
CA ASP A 157 -1.71 21.08 9.37
C ASP A 157 -1.71 20.08 8.17
N ASN A 158 -2.36 20.48 7.09
CA ASN A 158 -2.43 19.72 5.83
C ASN A 158 -1.13 19.78 5.00
N GLY A 159 -0.02 20.32 5.53
CA GLY A 159 1.24 20.48 4.81
C GLY A 159 1.78 19.15 4.28
N VAL A 160 1.71 18.09 5.09
CA VAL A 160 2.16 16.75 4.67
C VAL A 160 1.34 16.21 3.49
N LEU A 161 0.02 16.34 3.52
CA LEU A 161 -0.84 15.90 2.42
C LEU A 161 -0.56 16.70 1.14
N ARG A 162 -0.30 17.99 1.24
CA ARG A 162 0.13 18.81 0.09
C ARG A 162 1.47 18.34 -0.49
N ALA A 163 2.46 18.08 0.37
CA ALA A 163 3.76 17.55 -0.05
C ALA A 163 3.65 16.17 -0.71
N ILE A 164 2.83 15.27 -0.16
CA ILE A 164 2.51 13.98 -0.78
C ILE A 164 1.89 14.19 -2.15
N GLY A 165 0.91 15.09 -2.27
CA GLY A 165 0.30 15.42 -3.56
C GLY A 165 1.32 15.92 -4.60
N LEU A 166 2.34 16.69 -4.20
CA LEU A 166 3.44 17.09 -5.09
C LEU A 166 4.29 15.89 -5.53
N ILE A 167 4.63 14.99 -4.60
CA ILE A 167 5.38 13.76 -4.91
C ILE A 167 4.61 12.89 -5.92
N LEU A 168 3.32 12.67 -5.69
CA LEU A 168 2.49 11.83 -6.56
C LEU A 168 2.34 12.47 -7.97
N ARG A 169 2.01 13.75 -8.05
CA ARG A 169 1.87 14.46 -9.34
C ARG A 169 3.16 14.56 -10.15
N SER A 170 4.31 14.67 -9.46
CA SER A 170 5.62 14.69 -10.13
C SER A 170 6.12 13.30 -10.53
N GLY A 171 5.39 12.21 -10.21
CA GLY A 171 5.90 10.86 -10.40
C GLY A 171 7.16 10.55 -9.59
N GLY A 172 7.33 11.22 -8.43
CA GLY A 172 8.50 11.05 -7.57
C GLY A 172 9.75 11.87 -7.97
N HIS A 173 9.61 12.85 -8.88
CA HIS A 173 10.74 13.66 -9.38
C HIS A 173 10.97 14.96 -8.61
N VAL A 174 10.08 15.33 -7.69
CA VAL A 174 10.21 16.58 -6.94
C VAL A 174 11.44 16.54 -6.00
N PRO A 175 12.31 17.56 -6.03
CA PRO A 175 13.40 17.68 -5.07
C PRO A 175 12.87 17.80 -3.64
N VAL A 176 13.53 17.11 -2.69
CA VAL A 176 13.10 17.11 -1.27
C VAL A 176 13.21 18.49 -0.67
N GLU A 177 14.18 19.29 -1.12
CA GLU A 177 14.37 20.70 -0.74
C GLU A 177 13.16 21.55 -1.10
N SER A 178 12.59 21.32 -2.30
CA SER A 178 11.38 22.00 -2.76
C SER A 178 10.17 21.67 -1.89
N LEU A 179 10.07 20.42 -1.39
CA LEU A 179 9.00 20.04 -0.46
C LEU A 179 9.14 20.81 0.87
N ALA A 180 10.36 20.92 1.41
CA ALA A 180 10.62 21.67 2.64
C ALA A 180 10.25 23.15 2.50
N VAL A 181 10.63 23.78 1.38
CA VAL A 181 10.27 25.16 1.06
C VAL A 181 8.75 25.32 0.95
N ASN A 182 8.06 24.44 0.22
CA ASN A 182 6.59 24.49 0.08
C ASN A 182 5.83 24.31 1.41
N MET A 183 6.41 23.59 2.35
CA MET A 183 5.84 23.42 3.68
C MET A 183 6.28 24.53 4.67
N GLY A 184 7.21 25.40 4.31
CA GLY A 184 7.78 26.40 5.22
C GLY A 184 8.54 25.80 6.41
N VAL A 185 9.23 24.65 6.21
CA VAL A 185 9.94 23.94 7.27
C VAL A 185 11.37 23.59 6.86
N SER A 186 12.22 23.30 7.85
CA SER A 186 13.56 22.76 7.59
C SER A 186 13.48 21.31 7.09
N LEU A 187 14.52 20.83 6.36
CA LEU A 187 14.63 19.44 5.91
C LEU A 187 14.51 18.45 7.07
N ARG A 188 15.15 18.74 8.22
CA ARG A 188 15.05 17.89 9.42
C ARG A 188 13.62 17.78 9.94
N ARG A 189 12.86 18.89 9.92
CA ARG A 189 11.45 18.89 10.33
C ARG A 189 10.58 18.15 9.32
N LEU A 190 10.84 18.33 8.02
CA LEU A 190 10.20 17.56 6.95
C LEU A 190 10.37 16.05 7.15
N ASP A 191 11.62 15.58 7.30
CA ASP A 191 11.93 14.16 7.53
C ASP A 191 11.21 13.61 8.76
N ARG A 192 11.29 14.32 9.89
CA ARG A 192 10.60 13.91 11.11
C ARG A 192 9.10 13.79 10.92
N THR A 193 8.49 14.78 10.26
CA THR A 193 7.04 14.80 10.02
C THR A 193 6.61 13.67 9.09
N PHE A 194 7.38 13.41 8.03
CA PHE A 194 7.14 12.29 7.11
C PHE A 194 7.29 10.94 7.82
N ASN A 195 8.34 10.73 8.60
CA ASN A 195 8.51 9.51 9.37
C ASN A 195 7.32 9.28 10.31
N THR A 196 6.88 10.30 11.04
CA THR A 196 5.75 10.18 11.98
C THR A 196 4.41 9.94 11.27
N ARG A 197 4.12 10.65 10.17
CA ARG A 197 2.78 10.67 9.56
C ARG A 197 2.65 9.74 8.35
N VAL A 198 3.75 9.45 7.65
CA VAL A 198 3.77 8.60 6.46
C VAL A 198 4.43 7.25 6.74
N GLY A 199 5.39 7.20 7.67
CA GLY A 199 6.19 6.02 7.98
C GLY A 199 7.45 5.89 7.14
N LEU A 200 7.65 6.81 6.18
CA LEU A 200 8.79 6.83 5.26
C LEU A 200 9.39 8.22 5.16
N PRO A 201 10.72 8.37 4.99
CA PRO A 201 11.31 9.63 4.57
C PRO A 201 10.76 10.08 3.20
N PRO A 202 10.70 11.41 2.90
CA PRO A 202 10.23 11.93 1.62
C PRO A 202 10.95 11.31 0.42
N LYS A 203 12.28 11.20 0.50
CA LYS A 203 13.11 10.60 -0.55
C LYS A 203 12.72 9.15 -0.86
N THR A 204 12.40 8.36 0.18
CA THR A 204 11.96 6.97 0.00
C THR A 204 10.60 6.90 -0.67
N LEU A 205 9.66 7.76 -0.28
CA LEU A 205 8.35 7.84 -0.94
C LEU A 205 8.51 8.25 -2.42
N CYS A 206 9.36 9.23 -2.74
CA CYS A 206 9.67 9.59 -4.14
C CYS A 206 10.18 8.39 -4.95
N ARG A 207 11.09 7.59 -4.37
CA ARG A 207 11.62 6.37 -5.03
C ARG A 207 10.51 5.34 -5.27
N ILE A 208 9.64 5.10 -4.30
CA ILE A 208 8.52 4.15 -4.45
C ILE A 208 7.54 4.64 -5.52
N VAL A 209 7.19 5.92 -5.54
CA VAL A 209 6.29 6.49 -6.56
C VAL A 209 6.90 6.37 -7.96
N ARG A 210 8.20 6.62 -8.12
CA ARG A 210 8.92 6.41 -9.38
C ARG A 210 8.93 4.94 -9.80
N PHE A 211 9.16 4.02 -8.84
CA PHE A 211 9.11 2.58 -9.07
C PHE A 211 7.71 2.13 -9.55
N GLN A 212 6.64 2.61 -8.93
CA GLN A 212 5.26 2.31 -9.36
C GLN A 212 4.94 2.85 -10.76
N ARG A 213 5.55 3.96 -11.17
CA ARG A 213 5.38 4.49 -12.52
C ARG A 213 5.86 3.53 -13.61
N VAL A 214 6.84 2.65 -13.31
CA VAL A 214 7.31 1.64 -14.26
C VAL A 214 6.18 0.72 -14.72
N PHE A 215 5.34 0.27 -13.78
CA PHE A 215 4.22 -0.62 -14.09
C PHE A 215 3.18 0.07 -14.97
N LYS A 216 2.80 1.30 -14.64
CA LYS A 216 1.87 2.11 -15.45
C LYS A 216 2.37 2.33 -16.87
N MET A 217 3.67 2.55 -17.04
CA MET A 217 4.25 2.71 -18.38
C MET A 217 4.28 1.41 -19.17
N LEU A 218 4.46 0.28 -18.51
CA LEU A 218 4.43 -1.04 -19.16
C LEU A 218 3.03 -1.42 -19.66
N GLU A 219 1.98 -1.04 -18.95
CA GLU A 219 0.59 -1.26 -19.38
C GLU A 219 0.23 -0.45 -20.64
N GLN A 220 0.85 0.72 -20.82
CA GLN A 220 0.59 1.61 -21.95
C GLN A 220 1.38 1.26 -23.21
N LYS A 221 2.42 0.41 -23.11
CA LYS A 221 3.28 0.04 -24.24
C LYS A 221 2.86 -1.32 -24.82
N GLU A 222 2.21 -1.29 -25.98
CA GLU A 222 1.79 -2.51 -26.70
C GLU A 222 2.96 -3.30 -27.33
N ASN A 223 4.12 -2.68 -27.58
CA ASN A 223 5.24 -3.28 -28.33
C ASN A 223 6.57 -3.16 -27.60
N GLY A 224 7.05 -4.29 -27.08
CA GLY A 224 8.45 -4.49 -26.67
C GLY A 224 8.90 -3.73 -25.42
N ARG A 225 9.56 -4.41 -24.49
CA ARG A 225 10.10 -3.81 -23.25
C ARG A 225 11.50 -3.27 -23.49
N ASP A 226 11.61 -2.02 -23.91
CA ASP A 226 12.91 -1.32 -23.87
C ASP A 226 13.16 -0.77 -22.46
N TRP A 227 13.91 -1.53 -21.66
CA TRP A 227 14.24 -1.18 -20.29
C TRP A 227 15.05 0.10 -20.14
N VAL A 228 15.85 0.46 -21.15
CA VAL A 228 16.61 1.72 -21.17
C VAL A 228 15.64 2.89 -21.25
N GLN A 229 14.72 2.85 -22.23
CA GLN A 229 13.75 3.91 -22.43
C GLN A 229 12.79 4.03 -21.24
N ILE A 230 12.29 2.90 -20.70
CA ILE A 230 11.42 2.89 -19.51
C ILE A 230 12.14 3.51 -18.30
N ALA A 231 13.42 3.16 -18.09
CA ALA A 231 14.20 3.74 -17.01
C ALA A 231 14.32 5.26 -17.14
N LEU A 232 14.65 5.76 -18.33
CA LEU A 232 14.78 7.20 -18.60
C LEU A 232 13.43 7.92 -18.44
N ASP A 233 12.35 7.39 -19.01
CA ASP A 233 10.99 7.94 -18.93
C ASP A 233 10.48 7.98 -17.47
N CYS A 234 10.90 7.03 -16.64
CA CYS A 234 10.62 7.01 -15.21
C CYS A 234 11.59 7.86 -14.39
N GLY A 235 12.57 8.55 -15.00
CA GLY A 235 13.51 9.46 -14.35
C GLY A 235 14.62 8.77 -13.57
N TYR A 236 15.01 7.58 -13.99
CA TYR A 236 16.26 6.97 -13.54
C TYR A 236 17.42 7.57 -14.32
N TYR A 237 18.58 7.66 -13.69
CA TYR A 237 19.78 8.20 -14.33
C TYR A 237 20.26 7.31 -15.50
N ASP A 238 20.23 5.99 -15.29
CA ASP A 238 20.57 4.97 -16.27
C ASP A 238 19.88 3.64 -15.96
N GLN A 239 20.03 2.66 -16.85
CA GLN A 239 19.48 1.32 -16.69
C GLN A 239 20.03 0.60 -15.44
N ALA A 240 21.31 0.78 -15.09
CA ALA A 240 21.92 0.12 -13.94
C ALA A 240 21.31 0.61 -12.63
N HIS A 241 21.08 1.93 -12.52
CA HIS A 241 20.36 2.53 -11.39
C HIS A 241 18.93 1.98 -11.28
N PHE A 242 18.21 1.91 -12.41
CA PHE A 242 16.87 1.31 -12.45
C PHE A 242 16.86 -0.15 -11.99
N VAL A 243 17.70 -1.01 -12.56
CA VAL A 243 17.78 -2.44 -12.20
C VAL A 243 18.11 -2.63 -10.73
N LYS A 244 19.04 -1.83 -10.18
CA LYS A 244 19.41 -1.86 -8.77
C LYS A 244 18.23 -1.51 -7.86
N GLU A 245 17.53 -0.41 -8.16
CA GLU A 245 16.38 0.06 -7.37
C GLU A 245 15.19 -0.89 -7.49
N PHE A 246 14.91 -1.39 -8.70
CA PHE A 246 13.88 -2.39 -8.92
C PHE A 246 14.14 -3.67 -8.11
N LYS A 247 15.38 -4.17 -8.12
CA LYS A 247 15.76 -5.35 -7.33
C LYS A 247 15.64 -5.11 -5.83
N GLU A 248 15.93 -3.89 -5.36
CA GLU A 248 15.75 -3.52 -3.95
C GLU A 248 14.28 -3.63 -3.51
N PHE A 249 13.34 -3.16 -4.34
CA PHE A 249 11.91 -3.17 -4.03
C PHE A 249 11.23 -4.52 -4.31
N ALA A 250 11.50 -5.11 -5.48
CA ALA A 250 10.85 -6.34 -5.93
C ALA A 250 11.58 -7.64 -5.52
N GLY A 251 12.83 -7.53 -5.02
CA GLY A 251 13.67 -8.68 -4.67
C GLY A 251 14.27 -9.41 -5.87
N LYS A 252 13.92 -9.04 -7.11
CA LYS A 252 14.38 -9.64 -8.37
C LYS A 252 14.65 -8.57 -9.41
N ALA A 253 15.49 -8.90 -10.39
CA ALA A 253 15.68 -8.02 -11.54
C ALA A 253 14.40 -7.91 -12.37
N PRO A 254 14.19 -6.78 -13.12
CA PRO A 254 12.97 -6.58 -13.91
C PRO A 254 12.65 -7.75 -14.84
N THR A 255 13.64 -8.22 -15.61
CA THR A 255 13.45 -9.35 -16.54
C THR A 255 12.97 -10.62 -15.87
N SER A 256 13.52 -10.96 -14.69
CA SER A 256 13.10 -12.15 -13.92
C SER A 256 11.72 -11.95 -13.29
N TYR A 257 11.41 -10.75 -12.82
CA TYR A 257 10.12 -10.43 -12.22
C TYR A 257 8.98 -10.57 -13.22
N PHE A 258 9.14 -9.99 -14.41
CA PHE A 258 8.11 -10.02 -15.47
C PHE A 258 8.06 -11.35 -16.27
N ALA A 259 8.99 -12.28 -16.03
CA ALA A 259 8.90 -13.64 -16.53
C ALA A 259 8.03 -14.55 -15.62
N GLU A 260 7.72 -14.10 -14.39
CA GLU A 260 6.87 -14.83 -13.45
C GLU A 260 5.42 -14.37 -13.56
N GLN A 261 4.48 -15.26 -13.32
CA GLN A 261 3.06 -14.90 -13.16
C GLN A 261 2.83 -14.44 -11.71
N ASN A 262 2.52 -13.16 -11.54
CA ASN A 262 2.28 -12.54 -10.23
C ASN A 262 0.84 -11.98 -10.19
N ALA A 263 -0.16 -12.86 -10.25
CA ALA A 263 -1.56 -12.48 -10.42
C ALA A 263 -2.09 -11.49 -9.38
N MET A 264 -1.73 -11.63 -8.10
CA MET A 264 -2.15 -10.70 -7.05
C MET A 264 -1.37 -9.37 -7.13
N SER A 265 -0.08 -9.42 -7.46
CA SER A 265 0.74 -8.21 -7.58
C SER A 265 0.22 -7.31 -8.71
N GLU A 266 -0.23 -7.89 -9.82
CA GLU A 266 -0.79 -7.15 -10.96
C GLU A 266 -2.05 -6.37 -10.59
N LEU A 267 -2.92 -6.92 -9.72
CA LEU A 267 -4.12 -6.23 -9.24
C LEU A 267 -3.79 -4.96 -8.44
N PHE A 268 -2.66 -4.93 -7.74
CA PHE A 268 -2.28 -3.81 -6.88
C PHE A 268 -1.34 -2.80 -7.55
N THR A 269 -0.68 -3.16 -8.64
CA THR A 269 0.20 -2.26 -9.40
C THR A 269 -0.52 -1.58 -10.57
N GLY A 270 -1.52 -2.21 -11.17
CA GLY A 270 -2.29 -1.68 -12.29
C GLY A 270 -3.52 -0.84 -11.89
N ALA A 271 -4.07 -1.02 -10.71
CA ALA A 271 -5.27 -0.32 -10.25
C ALA A 271 -4.96 1.12 -9.81
N SER A 272 -5.20 2.11 -10.65
CA SER A 272 -5.23 3.54 -10.29
C SER A 272 -6.00 4.38 -11.28
#